data_d41baa6ce947a6c729a00b7540c093d6
#
_entry.id   d41baa6ce947a6c729a00b7540c093d6
#
_cell.length_a   1.000
_cell.length_b   1.000
_cell.length_c   1.000
_cell.angle_alpha   90.00
_cell.angle_beta   90.00
_cell.angle_gamma   90.00
#
_symmetry.space_group_name_H-M   'P 1'
#
loop_
_entity.id
_entity.type
_entity.pdbx_description
1 polymer ?
#
loop_
_entity_poly.entity_id
_entity_poly.type
_entity_poly.pdbx_seq_one_letter_code
_entity_poly.pdbx_strand_id
1 'polypeptide(L)'
;ERSRGLGDVYKRQPSRSMYLEGKGESFISDYVNIGKKLKKMGCTELCMCCNTAHYAIDELSQKIDLPFINIIDEVAKRSDEMGIKKALVMCTAGLRKYKLYERSFEKYASSTEVVYPNDEIQEWVTKGICNAKNIYRFANRETEVEHPANWFQKVCDYYVNSSDLDCIIGGCTDISNVFQLTSSKVEYIDSLDVLADIIVSKYIML
;
A
#
# COMPACT_ATOMS: atom_id res chain seq x y z
N GLU A 1 -14.57 -7.63 -32.18
CA GLU A 1 -13.74 -6.72 -31.35
C GLU A 1 -14.11 -6.89 -29.87
N ARG A 2 -13.29 -7.61 -29.14
CA ARG A 2 -13.52 -7.77 -27.70
C ARG A 2 -13.20 -6.43 -27.05
N SER A 3 -14.16 -5.86 -26.33
CA SER A 3 -13.99 -4.67 -25.54
C SER A 3 -12.76 -4.86 -24.63
N ARG A 4 -11.76 -4.01 -24.81
CA ARG A 4 -10.59 -3.97 -23.94
C ARG A 4 -11.03 -3.43 -22.59
N GLY A 5 -11.22 -4.32 -21.63
CA GLY A 5 -11.67 -3.95 -20.30
C GLY A 5 -10.61 -3.12 -19.54
N LEU A 6 -11.00 -2.53 -18.42
CA LEU A 6 -10.13 -1.77 -17.51
C LEU A 6 -8.82 -2.49 -17.15
N GLY A 7 -8.79 -3.83 -17.20
CA GLY A 7 -7.58 -4.63 -16.99
C GLY A 7 -6.47 -4.41 -18.01
N ASP A 8 -6.81 -4.07 -19.27
CA ASP A 8 -5.80 -3.77 -20.30
C ASP A 8 -5.16 -2.40 -20.08
N VAL A 9 -5.91 -1.45 -19.57
CA VAL A 9 -5.40 -0.11 -19.19
C VAL A 9 -4.43 -0.24 -18.03
N TYR A 10 -4.76 -1.04 -17.02
CA TYR A 10 -3.90 -1.30 -15.87
C TYR A 10 -2.57 -1.96 -16.26
N LYS A 11 -2.59 -2.92 -17.18
CA LYS A 11 -1.40 -3.62 -17.69
C LYS A 11 -0.44 -2.71 -18.46
N ARG A 12 -0.92 -1.58 -18.97
CA ARG A 12 -0.09 -0.62 -19.74
C ARG A 12 0.53 0.47 -18.88
N GLN A 13 0.12 0.60 -17.61
CA GLN A 13 0.73 1.59 -16.71
C GLN A 13 2.13 1.15 -16.31
N PRO A 14 3.13 2.06 -16.30
CA PRO A 14 4.45 1.78 -15.77
C PRO A 14 4.38 1.26 -14.33
N SER A 15 5.12 0.20 -14.04
CA SER A 15 5.14 -0.39 -12.71
C SER A 15 5.89 0.51 -11.73
N ARG A 16 5.19 1.02 -10.72
CA ARG A 16 5.76 1.87 -9.67
C ARG A 16 6.87 1.14 -8.91
N SER A 17 6.69 -0.16 -8.61
CA SER A 17 7.70 -0.98 -7.93
C SER A 17 8.96 -1.12 -8.78
N MET A 18 8.81 -1.49 -10.06
CA MET A 18 9.96 -1.62 -10.98
C MET A 18 10.69 -0.29 -11.18
N TYR A 19 9.96 0.82 -11.24
CA TYR A 19 10.57 2.16 -11.31
C TYR A 19 11.46 2.43 -10.09
N LEU A 20 10.97 2.17 -8.87
CA LEU A 20 11.76 2.35 -7.65
C LEU A 20 12.96 1.40 -7.56
N GLU A 21 12.88 0.26 -8.22
CA GLU A 21 14.00 -0.69 -8.34
C GLU A 21 15.00 -0.32 -9.45
N GLY A 22 14.74 0.75 -10.23
CA GLY A 22 15.57 1.15 -11.37
C GLY A 22 15.44 0.24 -12.60
N LYS A 23 14.37 -0.57 -12.66
CA LYS A 23 14.14 -1.57 -13.73
C LYS A 23 12.96 -1.22 -14.65
N GLY A 24 12.28 -0.11 -14.40
CA GLY A 24 11.07 0.27 -15.12
C GLY A 24 11.04 1.73 -15.53
N GLU A 25 10.10 2.06 -16.42
CA GLU A 25 9.84 3.42 -16.86
C GLU A 25 9.20 4.26 -15.76
N SER A 26 9.39 5.59 -15.83
CA SER A 26 8.77 6.53 -14.89
C SER A 26 7.27 6.59 -15.09
N PHE A 27 6.52 6.50 -14.00
CA PHE A 27 5.06 6.68 -13.98
C PHE A 27 4.65 8.16 -13.77
N ILE A 28 5.59 9.05 -13.46
CA ILE A 28 5.30 10.42 -12.99
C ILE A 28 4.58 11.25 -14.06
N SER A 29 5.02 11.17 -15.31
CA SER A 29 4.38 11.92 -16.41
C SER A 29 2.93 11.54 -16.63
N ASP A 30 2.60 10.25 -16.54
CA ASP A 30 1.24 9.75 -16.69
C ASP A 30 0.34 10.23 -15.56
N TYR A 31 0.85 10.17 -14.31
CA TYR A 31 0.12 10.64 -13.13
C TYR A 31 -0.10 12.15 -13.17
N VAL A 32 0.89 12.93 -13.61
CA VAL A 32 0.72 14.38 -13.82
C VAL A 32 -0.36 14.67 -14.85
N ASN A 33 -0.38 13.95 -15.97
CA ASN A 33 -1.38 14.12 -17.02
C ASN A 33 -2.79 13.77 -16.52
N ILE A 34 -2.94 12.67 -15.76
CA ILE A 34 -4.20 12.27 -15.14
C ILE A 34 -4.64 13.32 -14.11
N GLY A 35 -3.76 13.74 -13.22
CA GLY A 35 -4.07 14.72 -12.19
C GLY A 35 -4.50 16.08 -12.78
N LYS A 36 -3.83 16.55 -13.83
CA LYS A 36 -4.25 17.79 -14.55
C LYS A 36 -5.62 17.66 -15.21
N LYS A 37 -5.99 16.47 -15.70
CA LYS A 37 -7.35 16.22 -16.21
C LYS A 37 -8.37 16.28 -15.08
N LEU A 38 -8.11 15.63 -13.95
CA LEU A 38 -8.99 15.66 -12.78
C LEU A 38 -9.15 17.09 -12.24
N LYS A 39 -8.07 17.87 -12.17
CA LYS A 39 -8.14 19.31 -11.81
C LYS A 39 -9.08 20.09 -12.74
N LYS A 40 -8.96 19.88 -14.05
CA LYS A 40 -9.86 20.53 -15.04
C LYS A 40 -11.32 20.08 -14.89
N MET A 41 -11.58 18.92 -14.34
CA MET A 41 -12.92 18.41 -14.03
C MET A 41 -13.48 18.96 -12.71
N GLY A 42 -12.71 19.80 -11.99
CA GLY A 42 -13.15 20.45 -10.76
C GLY A 42 -12.69 19.75 -9.46
N CYS A 43 -11.82 18.73 -9.54
CA CYS A 43 -11.24 18.17 -8.32
C CYS A 43 -10.37 19.19 -7.61
N THR A 44 -10.52 19.29 -6.30
CA THR A 44 -9.78 20.21 -5.42
C THR A 44 -8.69 19.50 -4.60
N GLU A 45 -8.76 18.19 -4.50
CA GLU A 45 -7.80 17.33 -3.81
C GLU A 45 -7.75 15.97 -4.52
N LEU A 46 -6.63 15.29 -4.42
CA LEU A 46 -6.40 13.97 -5.04
C LEU A 46 -5.98 12.93 -4.00
N CYS A 47 -6.17 11.67 -4.32
CA CYS A 47 -5.58 10.53 -3.60
C CYS A 47 -5.05 9.48 -4.59
N MET A 48 -4.18 8.61 -4.10
CA MET A 48 -3.64 7.50 -4.89
C MET A 48 -3.82 6.18 -4.13
N CYS A 49 -4.57 5.25 -4.70
CA CYS A 49 -4.73 3.88 -4.17
C CYS A 49 -3.46 3.04 -4.44
N CYS A 50 -2.30 3.55 -4.04
CA CYS A 50 -1.01 2.88 -4.24
C CYS A 50 0.05 3.46 -3.31
N ASN A 51 0.42 2.74 -2.27
CA ASN A 51 1.48 3.19 -1.34
C ASN A 51 2.79 3.52 -2.05
N THR A 52 3.22 2.70 -3.01
CA THR A 52 4.48 2.89 -3.74
C THR A 52 4.52 4.19 -4.55
N ALA A 53 3.37 4.65 -5.08
CA ALA A 53 3.30 5.90 -5.84
C ALA A 53 3.58 7.14 -4.98
N HIS A 54 3.42 7.04 -3.66
CA HIS A 54 3.68 8.14 -2.72
C HIS A 54 5.15 8.54 -2.64
N TYR A 55 6.07 7.73 -3.20
CA TYR A 55 7.44 8.17 -3.45
C TYR A 55 7.53 9.51 -4.20
N ALA A 56 6.61 9.75 -5.11
CA ALA A 56 6.59 10.95 -5.94
C ALA A 56 5.51 11.97 -5.52
N ILE A 57 4.89 11.83 -4.34
CA ILE A 57 3.72 12.62 -3.96
C ILE A 57 3.98 14.14 -3.98
N ASP A 58 5.12 14.59 -3.49
CA ASP A 58 5.49 16.00 -3.45
C ASP A 58 5.69 16.56 -4.87
N GLU A 59 6.38 15.81 -5.73
CA GLU A 59 6.57 16.17 -7.13
C GLU A 59 5.24 16.22 -7.90
N LEU A 60 4.35 15.25 -7.65
CA LEU A 60 3.03 15.19 -8.26
C LEU A 60 2.17 16.36 -7.80
N SER A 61 2.12 16.63 -6.50
CA SER A 61 1.37 17.74 -5.92
C SER A 61 1.83 19.09 -6.52
N GLN A 62 3.12 19.30 -6.60
CA GLN A 62 3.70 20.53 -7.19
C GLN A 62 3.38 20.66 -8.69
N LYS A 63 3.54 19.59 -9.48
CA LYS A 63 3.33 19.65 -10.95
C LYS A 63 1.86 19.72 -11.35
N ILE A 64 0.95 19.20 -10.53
CA ILE A 64 -0.49 19.24 -10.75
C ILE A 64 -1.09 20.50 -10.14
N ASP A 65 -0.45 21.03 -9.10
CA ASP A 65 -0.93 22.14 -8.27
C ASP A 65 -2.29 21.79 -7.62
N LEU A 66 -2.29 20.64 -6.91
CA LEU A 66 -3.37 20.17 -6.03
C LEU A 66 -2.77 19.41 -4.86
N PRO A 67 -3.38 19.50 -3.66
CA PRO A 67 -3.02 18.67 -2.53
C PRO A 67 -3.38 17.21 -2.76
N PHE A 68 -2.66 16.32 -2.05
CA PHE A 68 -2.95 14.89 -2.00
C PHE A 68 -3.24 14.44 -0.59
N ILE A 69 -4.21 13.55 -0.43
CA ILE A 69 -4.32 12.71 0.76
C ILE A 69 -3.20 11.67 0.69
N ASN A 70 -2.27 11.74 1.64
CA ASN A 70 -1.15 10.79 1.72
C ASN A 70 -1.56 9.58 2.54
N ILE A 71 -1.79 8.44 1.88
CA ILE A 71 -2.21 7.19 2.52
C ILE A 71 -1.25 6.74 3.64
N ILE A 72 0.07 6.98 3.50
CA ILE A 72 1.07 6.56 4.48
C ILE A 72 1.02 7.46 5.72
N ASP A 73 0.81 8.77 5.52
CA ASP A 73 0.62 9.71 6.63
C ASP A 73 -0.64 9.36 7.45
N GLU A 74 -1.73 9.00 6.75
CA GLU A 74 -2.97 8.61 7.44
C GLU A 74 -2.85 7.28 8.21
N VAL A 75 -2.08 6.32 7.68
CA VAL A 75 -1.74 5.09 8.42
C VAL A 75 -0.91 5.42 9.66
N ALA A 76 0.05 6.33 9.58
CA ALA A 76 0.84 6.75 10.73
C ALA A 76 -0.03 7.40 11.82
N LYS A 77 -0.93 8.33 11.43
CA LYS A 77 -1.88 8.95 12.36
C LYS A 77 -2.79 7.92 13.03
N ARG A 78 -3.35 6.97 12.24
CA ARG A 78 -4.17 5.88 12.78
C ARG A 78 -3.39 5.03 13.78
N SER A 79 -2.11 4.74 13.50
CA SER A 79 -1.26 3.99 14.42
C SER A 79 -1.02 4.74 15.74
N ASP A 80 -0.83 6.05 15.69
CA ASP A 80 -0.69 6.90 16.87
C ASP A 80 -1.99 6.94 17.70
N GLU A 81 -3.14 7.13 17.04
CA GLU A 81 -4.46 7.12 17.68
C GLU A 81 -4.76 5.78 18.40
N MET A 82 -4.29 4.66 17.84
CA MET A 82 -4.42 3.33 18.43
C MET A 82 -3.35 3.04 19.50
N GLY A 83 -2.38 3.92 19.70
CA GLY A 83 -1.31 3.74 20.69
C GLY A 83 -0.29 2.65 20.33
N ILE A 84 -0.15 2.31 19.06
CA ILE A 84 0.78 1.28 18.56
C ILE A 84 2.23 1.69 18.89
N LYS A 85 3.01 0.77 19.47
CA LYS A 85 4.42 0.98 19.80
C LYS A 85 5.36 0.31 18.83
N LYS A 86 4.94 -0.83 18.24
CA LYS A 86 5.77 -1.58 17.30
C LYS A 86 4.93 -2.16 16.17
N ALA A 87 5.18 -1.71 14.94
CA ALA A 87 4.40 -2.09 13.75
C ALA A 87 5.28 -2.75 12.69
N LEU A 88 4.89 -3.96 12.25
CA LEU A 88 5.47 -4.62 11.08
C LEU A 88 4.78 -4.12 9.81
N VAL A 89 5.53 -3.62 8.84
CA VAL A 89 4.98 -3.16 7.56
C VAL A 89 5.24 -4.18 6.45
N MET A 90 4.18 -4.78 5.94
CA MET A 90 4.23 -5.61 4.73
C MET A 90 4.05 -4.72 3.50
N CYS A 91 5.11 -4.48 2.75
CA CYS A 91 5.09 -3.58 1.59
C CYS A 91 6.06 -4.03 0.48
N THR A 92 6.09 -3.29 -0.63
CA THR A 92 7.05 -3.55 -1.70
C THR A 92 8.49 -3.24 -1.25
N ALA A 93 9.47 -3.96 -1.80
CA ALA A 93 10.88 -3.75 -1.51
C ALA A 93 11.34 -2.31 -1.81
N GLY A 94 10.80 -1.69 -2.88
CA GLY A 94 11.09 -0.30 -3.22
C GLY A 94 10.62 0.68 -2.13
N LEU A 95 9.43 0.46 -1.56
CA LEU A 95 8.87 1.29 -0.51
C LEU A 95 9.72 1.23 0.78
N ARG A 96 10.13 0.01 1.17
CA ARG A 96 11.08 -0.22 2.27
C ARG A 96 12.43 0.48 2.00
N LYS A 97 13.02 0.31 0.81
CA LYS A 97 14.30 0.92 0.43
C LYS A 97 14.31 2.44 0.58
N TYR A 98 13.22 3.12 0.24
CA TYR A 98 13.11 4.57 0.33
C TYR A 98 12.56 5.07 1.66
N LYS A 99 12.31 4.18 2.63
CA LYS A 99 11.89 4.50 3.99
C LYS A 99 10.65 5.40 4.06
N LEU A 100 9.64 5.12 3.23
CA LEU A 100 8.48 6.01 3.16
C LEU A 100 7.61 5.92 4.41
N TYR A 101 7.50 4.74 5.02
CA TYR A 101 6.76 4.59 6.27
C TYR A 101 7.49 5.26 7.43
N GLU A 102 8.80 5.07 7.57
CA GLU A 102 9.58 5.69 8.64
C GLU A 102 9.42 7.22 8.64
N ARG A 103 9.49 7.87 7.47
CA ARG A 103 9.32 9.33 7.35
C ARG A 103 7.97 9.81 7.85
N SER A 104 6.88 9.11 7.49
CA SER A 104 5.54 9.46 7.95
C SER A 104 5.36 9.18 9.44
N PHE A 105 5.93 8.07 9.94
CA PHE A 105 5.88 7.73 11.36
C PHE A 105 6.71 8.67 12.22
N GLU A 106 7.90 9.07 11.79
CA GLU A 106 8.69 10.11 12.47
C GLU A 106 7.88 11.42 12.65
N LYS A 107 7.02 11.72 11.69
CA LYS A 107 6.23 12.96 11.70
C LYS A 107 4.94 12.85 12.53
N TYR A 108 4.25 11.72 12.48
CA TYR A 108 2.89 11.59 13.02
C TYR A 108 2.73 10.55 14.13
N ALA A 109 3.66 9.63 14.26
CA ALA A 109 3.64 8.53 15.23
C ALA A 109 5.05 8.22 15.75
N SER A 110 5.76 9.25 16.22
CA SER A 110 7.18 9.16 16.59
C SER A 110 7.49 8.18 17.73
N SER A 111 6.46 7.74 18.46
CA SER A 111 6.57 6.71 19.50
C SER A 111 6.46 5.28 18.99
N THR A 112 6.17 5.09 17.68
CA THR A 112 5.99 3.78 17.05
C THR A 112 7.27 3.35 16.32
N GLU A 113 7.82 2.21 16.71
CA GLU A 113 8.88 1.55 15.95
C GLU A 113 8.34 0.91 14.69
N VAL A 114 8.82 1.35 13.53
CA VAL A 114 8.51 0.74 12.24
C VAL A 114 9.50 -0.37 11.95
N VAL A 115 9.03 -1.60 11.79
CA VAL A 115 9.86 -2.75 11.42
C VAL A 115 9.40 -3.34 10.09
N TYR A 116 10.32 -4.00 9.38
CA TYR A 116 10.04 -4.70 8.13
C TYR A 116 10.42 -6.17 8.25
N PRO A 117 9.82 -7.03 7.43
CA PRO A 117 10.29 -8.38 7.30
C PRO A 117 11.80 -8.41 7.00
N ASN A 118 12.54 -9.39 7.55
CA ASN A 118 13.92 -9.64 7.12
C ASN A 118 13.96 -9.99 5.62
N ASP A 119 15.13 -10.08 5.02
CA ASP A 119 15.25 -10.23 3.56
C ASP A 119 14.62 -11.50 3.04
N GLU A 120 14.74 -12.63 3.76
CA GLU A 120 14.10 -13.89 3.41
C GLU A 120 12.57 -13.79 3.43
N ILE A 121 12.03 -13.24 4.51
CA ILE A 121 10.58 -13.09 4.67
C ILE A 121 10.01 -12.01 3.72
N GLN A 122 10.81 -10.99 3.39
CA GLN A 122 10.45 -10.00 2.37
C GLN A 122 10.22 -10.64 0.99
N GLU A 123 10.92 -11.74 0.67
CA GLU A 123 10.64 -12.49 -0.56
C GLU A 123 9.23 -13.09 -0.55
N TRP A 124 8.73 -13.56 0.60
CA TRP A 124 7.35 -14.05 0.72
C TRP A 124 6.33 -12.93 0.49
N VAL A 125 6.57 -11.74 1.08
CA VAL A 125 5.73 -10.56 0.82
C VAL A 125 5.75 -10.21 -0.66
N THR A 126 6.92 -10.22 -1.30
CA THR A 126 7.07 -9.91 -2.73
C THR A 126 6.32 -10.93 -3.60
N LYS A 127 6.43 -12.23 -3.31
CA LYS A 127 5.66 -13.28 -3.99
C LYS A 127 4.16 -13.08 -3.83
N GLY A 128 3.69 -12.81 -2.61
CA GLY A 128 2.29 -12.51 -2.34
C GLY A 128 1.79 -11.34 -3.18
N ILE A 129 2.51 -10.22 -3.21
CA ILE A 129 2.15 -9.04 -4.01
C ILE A 129 2.15 -9.35 -5.52
N CYS A 130 3.15 -10.07 -6.02
CA CYS A 130 3.19 -10.47 -7.43
C CYS A 130 2.03 -11.38 -7.81
N ASN A 131 1.67 -12.33 -6.94
CA ASN A 131 0.56 -13.25 -7.16
C ASN A 131 -0.79 -12.54 -7.03
N ALA A 132 -0.94 -11.57 -6.11
CA ALA A 132 -2.15 -10.76 -5.97
C ALA A 132 -2.46 -9.98 -7.25
N LYS A 133 -1.46 -9.45 -7.95
CA LYS A 133 -1.62 -8.80 -9.27
C LYS A 133 -2.12 -9.76 -10.36
N ASN A 134 -2.00 -11.05 -10.15
CA ASN A 134 -2.43 -12.11 -11.05
C ASN A 134 -3.45 -13.05 -10.40
N ILE A 135 -4.28 -12.53 -9.49
CA ILE A 135 -5.22 -13.33 -8.66
C ILE A 135 -6.12 -14.23 -9.49
N TYR A 136 -6.44 -13.85 -10.73
CA TYR A 136 -7.22 -14.67 -11.66
C TYR A 136 -6.61 -16.04 -11.98
N ARG A 137 -5.33 -16.27 -11.65
CA ARG A 137 -4.64 -17.55 -11.80
C ARG A 137 -4.89 -18.49 -10.61
N PHE A 138 -5.45 -17.97 -9.52
CA PHE A 138 -5.63 -18.69 -8.28
C PHE A 138 -7.13 -18.80 -7.97
N ALA A 139 -7.67 -20.01 -8.10
CA ALA A 139 -9.09 -20.27 -7.94
C ALA A 139 -9.47 -20.60 -6.50
N ASN A 140 -8.55 -21.23 -5.74
CA ASN A 140 -8.86 -21.73 -4.41
C ASN A 140 -7.67 -21.57 -3.46
N ARG A 141 -7.87 -20.77 -2.42
CA ARG A 141 -6.88 -20.52 -1.36
C ARG A 141 -6.45 -21.79 -0.63
N GLU A 142 -7.37 -22.72 -0.40
CA GLU A 142 -7.12 -23.93 0.42
C GLU A 142 -6.25 -24.95 -0.29
N THR A 143 -6.35 -25.03 -1.63
CA THR A 143 -5.64 -26.05 -2.42
C THR A 143 -4.40 -25.54 -3.12
N GLU A 144 -4.28 -24.22 -3.29
CA GLU A 144 -3.19 -23.59 -4.05
C GLU A 144 -2.18 -22.93 -3.11
N VAL A 145 -1.05 -23.59 -2.87
CA VAL A 145 0.04 -23.11 -2.00
C VAL A 145 0.51 -21.70 -2.38
N GLU A 146 0.56 -21.42 -3.69
CA GLU A 146 0.98 -20.12 -4.25
C GLU A 146 -0.10 -19.04 -4.20
N HIS A 147 -1.29 -19.33 -3.65
CA HIS A 147 -2.33 -18.30 -3.48
C HIS A 147 -1.78 -17.12 -2.66
N PRO A 148 -1.96 -15.87 -3.10
CA PRO A 148 -1.33 -14.70 -2.47
C PRO A 148 -1.65 -14.56 -0.98
N ALA A 149 -2.88 -14.85 -0.57
CA ALA A 149 -3.27 -14.79 0.83
C ALA A 149 -2.47 -15.76 1.71
N ASN A 150 -2.03 -16.90 1.19
CA ASN A 150 -1.24 -17.87 1.94
C ASN A 150 0.18 -17.36 2.22
N TRP A 151 0.76 -16.60 1.29
CA TRP A 151 2.04 -15.93 1.52
C TRP A 151 1.94 -14.89 2.62
N PHE A 152 0.91 -14.04 2.61
CA PHE A 152 0.72 -13.03 3.65
C PHE A 152 0.41 -13.67 5.01
N GLN A 153 -0.41 -14.72 5.03
CA GLN A 153 -0.67 -15.47 6.26
C GLN A 153 0.62 -16.05 6.85
N LYS A 154 1.46 -16.64 6.01
CA LYS A 154 2.75 -17.19 6.44
C LYS A 154 3.66 -16.14 7.06
N VAL A 155 3.71 -14.92 6.50
CA VAL A 155 4.46 -13.80 7.08
C VAL A 155 3.89 -13.43 8.45
N CYS A 156 2.57 -13.29 8.55
CA CYS A 156 1.89 -12.96 9.80
C CYS A 156 2.15 -14.03 10.88
N ASP A 157 1.99 -15.30 10.55
CA ASP A 157 2.20 -16.41 11.48
C ASP A 157 3.64 -16.45 12.02
N TYR A 158 4.62 -16.15 11.15
CA TYR A 158 6.01 -16.07 11.56
C TYR A 158 6.23 -14.97 12.60
N TYR A 159 5.76 -13.76 12.34
CA TYR A 159 6.02 -12.60 13.20
C TYR A 159 5.13 -12.56 14.44
N VAL A 160 3.86 -12.93 14.36
CA VAL A 160 2.96 -13.00 15.53
C VAL A 160 3.45 -13.96 16.60
N ASN A 161 4.15 -15.02 16.18
CA ASN A 161 4.66 -16.03 17.12
C ASN A 161 6.11 -15.81 17.57
N SER A 162 6.88 -14.99 16.86
CA SER A 162 8.31 -14.80 17.10
C SER A 162 8.73 -13.38 17.53
N SER A 163 7.80 -12.44 17.57
CA SER A 163 8.12 -11.02 17.77
C SER A 163 7.14 -10.37 18.74
N ASP A 164 7.62 -9.32 19.41
CA ASP A 164 6.82 -8.44 20.25
C ASP A 164 6.27 -7.30 19.38
N LEU A 165 5.17 -7.60 18.67
CA LEU A 165 4.49 -6.67 17.79
C LEU A 165 3.11 -6.30 18.34
N ASP A 166 2.76 -5.03 18.24
CA ASP A 166 1.40 -4.56 18.50
C ASP A 166 0.53 -4.63 17.25
N CYS A 167 1.16 -4.41 16.08
CA CYS A 167 0.42 -4.25 14.83
C CYS A 167 1.15 -4.82 13.62
N ILE A 168 0.38 -5.28 12.64
CA ILE A 168 0.83 -5.57 11.29
C ILE A 168 0.10 -4.62 10.32
N ILE A 169 0.85 -3.95 9.45
CA ILE A 169 0.32 -3.00 8.48
C ILE A 169 0.37 -3.63 7.07
N GLY A 170 -0.78 -3.70 6.41
CA GLY A 170 -0.91 -3.98 4.98
C GLY A 170 -0.51 -2.76 4.15
N GLY A 171 0.79 -2.54 3.98
CA GLY A 171 1.38 -1.37 3.31
C GLY A 171 1.44 -1.47 1.78
N CYS A 172 0.55 -2.25 1.18
CA CYS A 172 0.37 -2.35 -0.27
C CYS A 172 -1.09 -2.66 -0.58
N THR A 173 -1.71 -1.89 -1.45
CA THR A 173 -3.12 -2.06 -1.81
C THR A 173 -3.42 -3.36 -2.57
N ASP A 174 -2.40 -4.03 -3.12
CA ASP A 174 -2.57 -5.39 -3.65
C ASP A 174 -2.81 -6.42 -2.52
N ILE A 175 -2.34 -6.15 -1.29
CA ILE A 175 -2.62 -7.00 -0.10
C ILE A 175 -4.10 -6.89 0.26
N SER A 176 -4.63 -5.67 0.34
CA SER A 176 -6.02 -5.37 0.71
C SER A 176 -7.06 -6.14 -0.12
N ASN A 177 -6.74 -6.40 -1.38
CA ASN A 177 -7.65 -7.08 -2.30
C ASN A 177 -7.80 -8.59 -2.03
N VAL A 178 -6.87 -9.21 -1.32
CA VAL A 178 -6.77 -10.67 -1.24
C VAL A 178 -6.57 -11.19 0.17
N PHE A 179 -6.23 -10.32 1.13
CA PHE A 179 -5.86 -10.72 2.47
C PHE A 179 -6.30 -9.70 3.52
N GLN A 180 -6.83 -10.23 4.60
CA GLN A 180 -7.08 -9.51 5.84
C GLN A 180 -6.70 -10.41 7.01
N LEU A 181 -5.89 -9.89 7.93
CA LEU A 181 -5.52 -10.64 9.12
C LEU A 181 -6.65 -10.59 10.15
N THR A 182 -7.05 -11.77 10.63
CA THR A 182 -7.86 -11.89 11.82
C THR A 182 -7.02 -12.49 12.93
N SER A 183 -6.66 -11.69 13.92
CA SER A 183 -5.85 -12.10 15.06
C SER A 183 -6.35 -11.46 16.34
N SER A 184 -6.27 -12.20 17.43
CA SER A 184 -6.49 -11.67 18.79
C SER A 184 -5.20 -11.20 19.48
N LYS A 185 -4.05 -11.38 18.83
CA LYS A 185 -2.73 -11.08 19.43
C LYS A 185 -2.15 -9.76 18.96
N VAL A 186 -2.45 -9.36 17.72
CA VAL A 186 -1.93 -8.14 17.10
C VAL A 186 -3.04 -7.44 16.33
N GLU A 187 -2.99 -6.12 16.29
CA GLU A 187 -3.87 -5.31 15.45
C GLU A 187 -3.49 -5.45 13.96
N TYR A 188 -4.45 -5.20 13.09
CA TYR A 188 -4.19 -5.13 11.66
C TYR A 188 -4.68 -3.81 11.09
N ILE A 189 -3.79 -3.08 10.45
CA ILE A 189 -4.11 -1.82 9.76
C ILE A 189 -3.95 -2.04 8.26
N ASP A 190 -5.06 -1.96 7.53
CA ASP A 190 -5.05 -1.96 6.07
C ASP A 190 -4.96 -0.53 5.55
N SER A 191 -3.95 -0.24 4.75
CA SER A 191 -3.73 1.11 4.24
C SER A 191 -4.86 1.60 3.32
N LEU A 192 -5.52 0.69 2.58
CA LEU A 192 -6.62 1.08 1.70
C LEU A 192 -7.90 1.37 2.49
N ASP A 193 -8.17 0.61 3.55
CA ASP A 193 -9.31 0.86 4.44
C ASP A 193 -9.13 2.21 5.15
N VAL A 194 -7.92 2.51 5.64
CA VAL A 194 -7.62 3.83 6.23
C VAL A 194 -7.88 4.95 5.24
N LEU A 195 -7.44 4.82 3.98
CA LEU A 195 -7.71 5.82 2.95
C LEU A 195 -9.21 5.97 2.69
N ALA A 196 -9.96 4.87 2.64
CA ALA A 196 -11.41 4.89 2.45
C ALA A 196 -12.12 5.60 3.60
N ASP A 197 -11.76 5.30 4.85
CA ASP A 197 -12.31 5.95 6.05
C ASP A 197 -12.11 7.47 6.02
N ILE A 198 -10.91 7.93 5.65
CA ILE A 198 -10.61 9.36 5.56
C ILE A 198 -11.44 10.03 4.47
N ILE A 199 -11.59 9.41 3.30
CA ILE A 199 -12.41 9.96 2.22
C ILE A 199 -13.88 10.04 2.65
N VAL A 200 -14.41 8.97 3.27
CA VAL A 200 -15.80 8.92 3.75
C VAL A 200 -16.04 10.00 4.81
N SER A 201 -15.16 10.08 5.82
CA SER A 201 -15.31 11.08 6.89
C SER A 201 -15.22 12.52 6.37
N LYS A 202 -14.37 12.78 5.39
CA LYS A 202 -14.11 14.13 4.87
C LYS A 202 -15.18 14.62 3.88
N TYR A 203 -15.77 13.71 3.10
CA TYR A 203 -16.61 14.08 1.95
C TYR A 203 -18.03 13.50 1.93
N ILE A 204 -18.34 12.54 2.77
CA ILE A 204 -19.65 11.87 2.76
C ILE A 204 -20.44 12.12 4.06
N MET A 205 -19.76 12.31 5.20
CA MET A 205 -20.39 12.54 6.50
C MET A 205 -20.56 14.03 6.85
N LEU A 206 -20.58 14.89 5.83
CA LEU A 206 -20.90 16.33 5.97
C LEU A 206 -22.39 16.57 6.03
#